data_9fc622e201c7a08bc711258641018685
#
_entry.id   9fc622e201c7a08bc711258641018685
#
_cell.length_a   1.000
_cell.length_b   1.000
_cell.length_c   1.000
_cell.angle_alpha   90.00
_cell.angle_beta   90.00
_cell.angle_gamma   90.00
#
_symmetry.space_group_name_H-M   'P 1'
#
loop_
_entity.id
_entity.type
_entity.pdbx_description
1 polymer ?
#
loop_
_entity_poly.entity_id
_entity_poly.type
_entity_poly.pdbx_seq_one_letter_code
_entity_poly.pdbx_strand_id
1 'polypeptide(L)'
;MNAVEVTGLRKSYDDAEAVRGITFSIAAGEVFGLLGPNGAGKTTTVEILEGILEPSAGEVELLGMSWARDEVRLRERIGVALQETRLPERLTVAEVMNLFRSFYPRSRPVAELLADVELTEKRDAWVGKLSGGQRQRLAIACALVGEPDILFLDEPTTGLDPQSRRQLWDLVLRFRGAGGTVVLTTHYMEEAERLCDRVAIIDHGRIIKEGSPAELIRGLGAQHVIEFALEGAAAGAGLGESDLLALPAVTGARLAGDGACALTVSEPARALPALIALCSGRGAALARLETRHATLEDVFVTLTGRHLRDG
;
A
#
# COMPACT_ATOMS: atom_id res chain seq x y z
N MET A 1 9.65 19.20 9.06
CA MET A 1 10.21 18.36 10.15
C MET A 1 9.78 16.92 9.85
N ASN A 2 10.68 15.96 9.98
CA ASN A 2 10.34 14.56 9.74
C ASN A 2 9.64 13.98 10.99
N ALA A 3 8.60 13.21 10.76
CA ALA A 3 7.93 12.42 11.79
C ALA A 3 8.62 11.07 12.00
N VAL A 4 9.21 10.51 10.93
CA VAL A 4 9.97 9.25 10.96
C VAL A 4 11.27 9.44 10.20
N GLU A 5 12.37 8.95 10.77
CA GLU A 5 13.67 8.86 10.13
C GLU A 5 14.23 7.45 10.30
N VAL A 6 14.61 6.83 9.19
CA VAL A 6 15.16 5.48 9.14
C VAL A 6 16.48 5.52 8.40
N THR A 7 17.55 5.06 9.03
CA THR A 7 18.90 5.06 8.45
C THR A 7 19.53 3.68 8.51
N GLY A 8 19.78 3.09 7.34
CA GLY A 8 20.47 1.83 7.19
C GLY A 8 19.84 0.65 7.91
N LEU A 9 18.51 0.64 8.07
CA LEU A 9 17.76 -0.34 8.83
C LEU A 9 17.95 -1.75 8.28
N ARG A 10 18.32 -2.69 9.16
CA ARG A 10 18.48 -4.12 8.86
C ARG A 10 17.75 -4.98 9.86
N LYS A 11 17.19 -6.08 9.38
CA LYS A 11 16.64 -7.15 10.23
C LYS A 11 16.94 -8.51 9.63
N SER A 12 17.57 -9.35 10.42
CA SER A 12 17.84 -10.74 10.09
C SER A 12 17.12 -11.66 11.06
N TYR A 13 16.62 -12.77 10.55
CA TYR A 13 16.08 -13.90 11.28
C TYR A 13 16.91 -15.13 10.90
N ASP A 14 17.66 -15.69 11.84
CA ASP A 14 18.59 -16.77 11.58
C ASP A 14 19.46 -16.50 10.33
N ASP A 15 19.26 -17.25 9.25
CA ASP A 15 20.02 -17.12 8.01
C ASP A 15 19.36 -16.19 6.94
N ALA A 16 18.16 -15.64 7.23
CA ALA A 16 17.40 -14.82 6.28
C ALA A 16 17.39 -13.34 6.67
N GLU A 17 17.92 -12.47 5.80
CA GLU A 17 17.85 -11.02 5.97
C GLU A 17 16.55 -10.48 5.35
N ALA A 18 15.57 -10.16 6.20
CA ALA A 18 14.26 -9.66 5.80
C ALA A 18 14.29 -8.17 5.41
N VAL A 19 15.15 -7.36 6.05
CA VAL A 19 15.36 -5.95 5.75
C VAL A 19 16.84 -5.69 5.55
N ARG A 20 17.22 -5.10 4.41
CA ARG A 20 18.60 -5.09 3.90
C ARG A 20 19.18 -3.68 3.76
N GLY A 21 19.18 -2.92 4.85
CA GLY A 21 19.81 -1.60 4.89
C GLY A 21 18.98 -0.53 4.18
N ILE A 22 17.67 -0.44 4.52
CA ILE A 22 16.79 0.59 3.97
C ILE A 22 16.98 1.92 4.69
N THR A 23 16.86 3.01 3.94
CA THR A 23 16.95 4.38 4.43
C THR A 23 15.83 5.20 3.78
N PHE A 24 15.00 5.85 4.58
CA PHE A 24 13.94 6.75 4.13
C PHE A 24 13.50 7.68 5.26
N SER A 25 12.74 8.71 4.91
CA SER A 25 12.13 9.61 5.90
C SER A 25 10.68 9.90 5.55
N ILE A 26 9.87 10.22 6.56
CA ILE A 26 8.45 10.58 6.41
C ILE A 26 8.25 11.95 7.04
N ALA A 27 7.68 12.89 6.28
CA ALA A 27 7.39 14.20 6.78
C ALA A 27 6.18 14.20 7.75
N ALA A 28 6.15 15.15 8.69
CA ALA A 28 4.98 15.32 9.53
C ALA A 28 3.75 15.70 8.70
N GLY A 29 2.61 15.04 8.94
CA GLY A 29 1.36 15.22 8.20
C GLY A 29 1.32 14.52 6.83
N GLU A 30 2.30 13.67 6.52
CA GLU A 30 2.36 12.88 5.29
C GLU A 30 1.65 11.53 5.45
N VAL A 31 1.02 11.06 4.38
CA VAL A 31 0.62 9.66 4.24
C VAL A 31 1.67 8.94 3.42
N PHE A 32 2.40 8.04 4.04
CA PHE A 32 3.50 7.30 3.43
C PHE A 32 3.14 5.81 3.29
N GLY A 33 3.28 5.27 2.08
CA GLY A 33 2.98 3.88 1.76
C GLY A 33 4.23 3.03 1.59
N LEU A 34 4.27 1.86 2.24
CA LEU A 34 5.24 0.79 1.95
C LEU A 34 4.57 -0.25 1.06
N LEU A 35 4.99 -0.32 -0.20
CA LEU A 35 4.44 -1.18 -1.24
C LEU A 35 5.37 -2.33 -1.56
N GLY A 36 4.84 -3.51 -1.78
CA GLY A 36 5.64 -4.65 -2.18
C GLY A 36 4.90 -5.97 -2.01
N PRO A 37 5.42 -7.08 -2.56
CA PRO A 37 4.82 -8.40 -2.42
C PRO A 37 4.92 -8.93 -0.98
N ASN A 38 4.25 -10.03 -0.72
CA ASN A 38 4.40 -10.75 0.54
C ASN A 38 5.86 -11.20 0.71
N GLY A 39 6.38 -11.09 1.94
CA GLY A 39 7.78 -11.40 2.21
C GLY A 39 8.81 -10.35 1.76
N ALA A 40 8.38 -9.20 1.20
CA ALA A 40 9.30 -8.13 0.81
C ALA A 40 9.97 -7.40 1.98
N GLY A 41 9.50 -7.59 3.22
CA GLY A 41 10.02 -6.91 4.41
C GLY A 41 9.16 -5.75 4.91
N LYS A 42 7.96 -5.52 4.35
CA LYS A 42 7.04 -4.43 4.74
C LYS A 42 6.64 -4.51 6.22
N THR A 43 5.98 -5.61 6.60
CA THR A 43 5.50 -5.84 7.97
C THR A 43 6.67 -5.79 8.96
N THR A 44 7.79 -6.46 8.67
CA THR A 44 8.99 -6.39 9.51
C THR A 44 9.49 -4.97 9.70
N THR A 45 9.48 -4.16 8.64
CA THR A 45 9.86 -2.74 8.74
C THR A 45 8.91 -1.98 9.64
N VAL A 46 7.60 -2.13 9.44
CA VAL A 46 6.58 -1.44 10.25
C VAL A 46 6.62 -1.89 11.71
N GLU A 47 6.74 -3.19 12.00
CA GLU A 47 6.88 -3.72 13.37
C GLU A 47 8.10 -3.14 14.11
N ILE A 48 9.20 -2.85 13.40
CA ILE A 48 10.35 -2.14 13.99
C ILE A 48 10.00 -0.67 14.27
N LEU A 49 9.31 0.00 13.37
CA LEU A 49 8.85 1.39 13.59
C LEU A 49 7.87 1.47 14.77
N GLU A 50 7.01 0.48 14.94
CA GLU A 50 6.05 0.36 16.03
C GLU A 50 6.70 -0.01 17.39
N GLY A 51 7.98 -0.39 17.39
CA GLY A 51 8.70 -0.85 18.59
C GLY A 51 8.27 -2.24 19.05
N ILE A 52 7.71 -3.06 18.16
CA ILE A 52 7.38 -4.47 18.41
C ILE A 52 8.61 -5.35 18.21
N LEU A 53 9.44 -5.00 17.21
CA LEU A 53 10.69 -5.70 16.90
C LEU A 53 11.90 -4.78 17.07
N GLU A 54 12.99 -5.34 17.57
CA GLU A 54 14.28 -4.65 17.58
C GLU A 54 14.99 -4.83 16.22
N PRO A 55 15.60 -3.79 15.66
CA PRO A 55 16.42 -3.91 14.46
C PRO A 55 17.69 -4.71 14.74
N SER A 56 18.23 -5.42 13.73
CA SER A 56 19.55 -6.05 13.82
C SER A 56 20.69 -5.04 13.63
N ALA A 57 20.43 -3.95 12.87
CA ALA A 57 21.34 -2.81 12.69
C ALA A 57 20.56 -1.63 12.09
N GLY A 58 21.18 -0.46 12.12
CA GLY A 58 20.58 0.80 11.65
C GLY A 58 19.89 1.56 12.78
N GLU A 59 19.35 2.72 12.45
CA GLU A 59 18.76 3.65 13.41
C GLU A 59 17.33 4.01 12.96
N VAL A 60 16.45 4.15 13.95
CA VAL A 60 15.05 4.59 13.78
C VAL A 60 14.77 5.68 14.77
N GLU A 61 14.31 6.83 14.28
CA GLU A 61 13.82 7.93 15.09
C GLU A 61 12.37 8.25 14.70
N LEU A 62 11.50 8.38 15.70
CA LEU A 62 10.10 8.80 15.57
C LEU A 62 9.92 10.09 16.35
N LEU A 63 9.46 11.15 15.69
CA LEU A 63 9.24 12.47 16.33
C LEU A 63 10.50 12.99 17.06
N GLY A 64 11.70 12.67 16.56
CA GLY A 64 12.99 13.00 17.17
C GLY A 64 13.32 12.18 18.43
N MET A 65 12.64 11.08 18.64
CA MET A 65 12.79 10.16 19.78
C MET A 65 13.20 8.76 19.32
N SER A 66 13.86 8.00 20.19
CA SER A 66 14.24 6.61 19.92
C SER A 66 13.59 5.63 20.91
N TRP A 67 13.24 4.43 20.44
CA TRP A 67 12.63 3.39 21.29
C TRP A 67 13.48 3.05 22.52
N ALA A 68 14.79 3.04 22.38
CA ALA A 68 15.69 2.70 23.50
C ALA A 68 15.66 3.73 24.65
N ARG A 69 15.29 4.99 24.39
CA ARG A 69 15.33 6.06 25.39
C ARG A 69 13.95 6.58 25.78
N ASP A 70 13.01 6.56 24.85
CA ASP A 70 11.76 7.31 24.94
C ASP A 70 10.52 6.42 24.78
N GLU A 71 10.61 5.10 25.05
CA GLU A 71 9.56 4.12 24.77
C GLU A 71 8.17 4.56 25.28
N VAL A 72 8.07 4.96 26.54
CA VAL A 72 6.79 5.37 27.13
C VAL A 72 6.17 6.56 26.39
N ARG A 73 7.00 7.56 26.06
CA ARG A 73 6.55 8.76 25.35
C ARG A 73 6.14 8.47 23.92
N LEU A 74 6.84 7.54 23.25
CA LEU A 74 6.49 7.10 21.89
C LEU A 74 5.17 6.34 21.88
N ARG A 75 4.95 5.42 22.83
CA ARG A 75 3.69 4.67 22.95
C ARG A 75 2.47 5.57 23.17
N GLU A 76 2.63 6.73 23.80
CA GLU A 76 1.55 7.72 23.95
C GLU A 76 1.26 8.51 22.66
N ARG A 77 2.21 8.54 21.71
CA ARG A 77 2.16 9.39 20.51
C ARG A 77 1.97 8.61 19.20
N ILE A 78 1.94 7.30 19.27
CA ILE A 78 1.66 6.45 18.11
C ILE A 78 0.36 5.69 18.30
N GLY A 79 -0.35 5.48 17.20
CA GLY A 79 -1.49 4.56 17.11
C GLY A 79 -1.14 3.42 16.16
N VAL A 80 -1.51 2.20 16.51
CA VAL A 80 -1.19 1.01 15.72
C VAL A 80 -2.46 0.21 15.46
N ALA A 81 -2.74 -0.10 14.21
CA ALA A 81 -3.79 -1.04 13.81
C ALA A 81 -3.16 -2.14 12.93
N LEU A 82 -2.95 -3.29 13.53
CA LEU A 82 -2.36 -4.47 12.89
C LEU A 82 -3.35 -5.10 11.90
N GLN A 83 -2.84 -5.87 10.95
CA GLN A 83 -3.61 -6.62 9.95
C GLN A 83 -4.66 -7.53 10.62
N GLU A 84 -4.29 -8.24 11.68
CA GLU A 84 -5.18 -9.05 12.51
C GLU A 84 -5.26 -8.51 13.93
N THR A 85 -5.99 -7.43 14.14
CA THR A 85 -6.25 -6.91 15.49
C THR A 85 -7.29 -7.79 16.19
N ARG A 86 -6.86 -8.63 17.12
CA ARG A 86 -7.75 -9.49 17.93
C ARG A 86 -8.31 -8.72 19.09
N LEU A 87 -9.52 -8.21 18.94
CA LEU A 87 -10.25 -7.56 20.01
C LEU A 87 -11.10 -8.58 20.80
N PRO A 88 -11.32 -8.35 22.11
CA PRO A 88 -12.13 -9.25 22.94
C PRO A 88 -13.57 -9.38 22.45
N GLU A 89 -13.95 -10.54 21.92
CA GLU A 89 -15.25 -10.76 21.26
C GLU A 89 -16.46 -10.65 22.20
N ARG A 90 -16.23 -10.89 23.51
CA ARG A 90 -17.28 -10.86 24.56
C ARG A 90 -17.43 -9.51 25.24
N LEU A 91 -16.71 -8.50 24.80
CA LEU A 91 -16.92 -7.12 25.21
C LEU A 91 -17.77 -6.39 24.17
N THR A 92 -18.50 -5.39 24.60
CA THR A 92 -19.16 -4.44 23.71
C THR A 92 -18.14 -3.48 23.11
N VAL A 93 -18.51 -2.84 22.01
CA VAL A 93 -17.69 -1.81 21.35
C VAL A 93 -17.31 -0.71 22.36
N ALA A 94 -18.28 -0.24 23.19
CA ALA A 94 -18.02 0.77 24.20
C ALA A 94 -17.06 0.29 25.30
N GLU A 95 -17.15 -0.96 25.72
CA GLU A 95 -16.24 -1.55 26.73
C GLU A 95 -14.82 -1.66 26.18
N VAL A 96 -14.65 -2.12 24.93
CA VAL A 96 -13.33 -2.16 24.28
C VAL A 96 -12.74 -0.75 24.17
N MET A 97 -13.50 0.23 23.70
CA MET A 97 -13.05 1.61 23.60
C MET A 97 -12.65 2.19 24.96
N ASN A 98 -13.40 1.92 26.03
CA ASN A 98 -13.05 2.36 27.38
C ASN A 98 -11.80 1.64 27.91
N LEU A 99 -11.62 0.36 27.60
CA LEU A 99 -10.39 -0.38 27.93
C LEU A 99 -9.18 0.29 27.28
N PHE A 100 -9.21 0.55 25.98
CA PHE A 100 -8.09 1.21 25.30
C PHE A 100 -7.85 2.63 25.84
N ARG A 101 -8.89 3.39 26.15
CA ARG A 101 -8.75 4.70 26.80
C ARG A 101 -7.98 4.65 28.12
N SER A 102 -8.12 3.58 28.87
CA SER A 102 -7.45 3.46 30.18
C SER A 102 -5.92 3.33 30.08
N PHE A 103 -5.39 3.06 28.91
CA PHE A 103 -3.94 2.99 28.67
C PHE A 103 -3.29 4.36 28.43
N TYR A 104 -4.09 5.40 28.18
CA TYR A 104 -3.58 6.72 27.82
C TYR A 104 -3.93 7.76 28.89
N PRO A 105 -2.99 8.63 29.30
CA PRO A 105 -3.26 9.71 30.25
C PRO A 105 -4.20 10.77 29.68
N ARG A 106 -4.19 10.93 28.36
CA ARG A 106 -5.13 11.75 27.58
C ARG A 106 -5.77 10.89 26.51
N SER A 107 -7.06 11.10 26.28
CA SER A 107 -7.79 10.31 25.29
C SER A 107 -9.04 11.03 24.83
N ARG A 108 -9.40 10.80 23.58
CA ARG A 108 -10.64 11.32 22.99
C ARG A 108 -11.89 10.68 23.62
N PRO A 109 -13.02 11.40 23.68
CA PRO A 109 -14.29 10.83 24.08
C PRO A 109 -14.73 9.67 23.17
N VAL A 110 -15.19 8.55 23.77
CA VAL A 110 -15.62 7.37 23.01
C VAL A 110 -16.71 7.70 21.98
N ALA A 111 -17.66 8.58 22.35
CA ALA A 111 -18.75 8.94 21.46
C ALA A 111 -18.26 9.62 20.17
N GLU A 112 -17.25 10.48 20.25
CA GLU A 112 -16.66 11.14 19.09
C GLU A 112 -15.92 10.14 18.20
N LEU A 113 -15.10 9.27 18.80
CA LEU A 113 -14.38 8.24 18.05
C LEU A 113 -15.32 7.28 17.33
N LEU A 114 -16.42 6.86 18.00
CA LEU A 114 -17.42 6.00 17.37
C LEU A 114 -18.18 6.70 16.24
N ALA A 115 -18.38 8.01 16.33
CA ALA A 115 -18.94 8.80 15.25
C ALA A 115 -17.98 8.87 14.07
N ASP A 116 -16.69 9.13 14.31
CA ASP A 116 -15.66 9.20 13.27
C ASP A 116 -15.53 7.90 12.45
N VAL A 117 -15.69 6.74 13.12
CA VAL A 117 -15.59 5.43 12.46
C VAL A 117 -16.96 4.84 12.09
N GLU A 118 -18.06 5.61 12.19
CA GLU A 118 -19.42 5.21 11.88
C GLU A 118 -19.88 3.94 12.61
N LEU A 119 -19.57 3.86 13.92
CA LEU A 119 -19.95 2.76 14.80
C LEU A 119 -20.86 3.19 15.95
N THR A 120 -21.44 4.40 15.92
CA THR A 120 -22.30 4.93 16.99
C THR A 120 -23.47 3.98 17.30
N GLU A 121 -24.16 3.45 16.29
CA GLU A 121 -25.27 2.51 16.46
C GLU A 121 -24.83 1.11 16.94
N LYS A 122 -23.54 0.81 16.88
CA LYS A 122 -22.95 -0.46 17.33
C LYS A 122 -22.31 -0.37 18.71
N ARG A 123 -22.42 0.77 19.38
CA ARG A 123 -21.82 1.04 20.69
C ARG A 123 -21.99 -0.08 21.70
N ASP A 124 -23.21 -0.62 21.82
CA ASP A 124 -23.57 -1.64 22.79
C ASP A 124 -23.60 -3.06 22.18
N ALA A 125 -23.19 -3.20 20.92
CA ALA A 125 -23.05 -4.51 20.28
C ALA A 125 -21.76 -5.20 20.72
N TRP A 126 -21.80 -6.53 20.85
CA TRP A 126 -20.60 -7.32 21.11
C TRP A 126 -19.68 -7.31 19.90
N VAL A 127 -18.37 -7.19 20.15
CA VAL A 127 -17.33 -7.17 19.09
C VAL A 127 -17.41 -8.42 18.21
N GLY A 128 -17.66 -9.60 18.78
CA GLY A 128 -17.82 -10.84 18.02
C GLY A 128 -19.00 -10.84 17.03
N LYS A 129 -19.95 -9.90 17.14
CA LYS A 129 -21.08 -9.74 16.22
C LYS A 129 -20.85 -8.70 15.12
N LEU A 130 -19.73 -8.03 15.12
CA LEU A 130 -19.37 -7.05 14.08
C LEU A 130 -18.98 -7.75 12.78
N SER A 131 -19.29 -7.11 11.64
CA SER A 131 -18.72 -7.51 10.35
C SER A 131 -17.20 -7.28 10.32
N GLY A 132 -16.48 -7.88 9.36
CA GLY A 132 -15.05 -7.64 9.17
C GLY A 132 -14.71 -6.16 9.06
N GLY A 133 -15.42 -5.41 8.22
CA GLY A 133 -15.22 -3.97 8.06
C GLY A 133 -15.54 -3.16 9.33
N GLN A 134 -16.55 -3.57 10.11
CA GLN A 134 -16.85 -2.93 11.40
C GLN A 134 -15.74 -3.22 12.43
N ARG A 135 -15.21 -4.44 12.49
CA ARG A 135 -14.07 -4.78 13.37
C ARG A 135 -12.82 -3.98 13.00
N GLN A 136 -12.53 -3.86 11.71
CA GLN A 136 -11.38 -3.07 11.24
C GLN A 136 -11.51 -1.59 11.62
N ARG A 137 -12.69 -0.99 11.43
CA ARG A 137 -12.95 0.39 11.86
C ARG A 137 -12.85 0.56 13.39
N LEU A 138 -13.30 -0.43 14.16
CA LEU A 138 -13.10 -0.42 15.61
C LEU A 138 -11.62 -0.51 15.99
N ALA A 139 -10.82 -1.36 15.31
CA ALA A 139 -9.38 -1.45 15.54
C ALA A 139 -8.68 -0.09 15.32
N ILE A 140 -9.04 0.60 14.24
CA ILE A 140 -8.50 1.95 13.97
C ILE A 140 -9.00 2.96 15.02
N ALA A 141 -10.27 2.88 15.46
CA ALA A 141 -10.76 3.73 16.54
C ALA A 141 -9.95 3.52 17.83
N CYS A 142 -9.58 2.27 18.14
CA CYS A 142 -8.71 1.98 19.29
C CYS A 142 -7.31 2.60 19.10
N ALA A 143 -6.75 2.57 17.90
CA ALA A 143 -5.48 3.20 17.59
C ALA A 143 -5.52 4.75 17.71
N LEU A 144 -6.68 5.35 17.47
CA LEU A 144 -6.89 6.81 17.53
C LEU A 144 -7.23 7.33 18.92
N VAL A 145 -7.43 6.46 19.91
CA VAL A 145 -7.87 6.82 21.27
C VAL A 145 -6.94 7.82 21.93
N GLY A 146 -5.64 7.62 21.83
CA GLY A 146 -4.59 8.43 22.46
C GLY A 146 -4.24 9.73 21.74
N GLU A 147 -4.98 10.13 20.71
CA GLU A 147 -4.65 11.29 19.86
C GLU A 147 -3.22 11.20 19.28
N PRO A 148 -2.89 10.12 18.57
CA PRO A 148 -1.52 9.90 18.11
C PRO A 148 -1.08 10.96 17.08
N ASP A 149 0.22 11.25 17.06
CA ASP A 149 0.85 12.04 15.99
C ASP A 149 1.13 11.17 14.74
N ILE A 150 1.39 9.87 14.95
CA ILE A 150 1.65 8.91 13.88
C ILE A 150 0.68 7.73 14.00
N LEU A 151 0.01 7.38 12.93
CA LEU A 151 -0.87 6.21 12.81
C LEU A 151 -0.23 5.18 11.88
N PHE A 152 0.04 3.97 12.41
CA PHE A 152 0.51 2.83 11.64
C PHE A 152 -0.68 1.92 11.27
N LEU A 153 -0.75 1.54 10.00
CA LEU A 153 -1.80 0.71 9.42
C LEU A 153 -1.17 -0.42 8.61
N ASP A 154 -1.22 -1.65 9.11
CA ASP A 154 -0.71 -2.80 8.37
C ASP A 154 -1.85 -3.45 7.58
N GLU A 155 -1.77 -3.34 6.24
CA GLU A 155 -2.75 -3.84 5.26
C GLU A 155 -4.22 -3.55 5.63
N PRO A 156 -4.60 -2.29 5.90
CA PRO A 156 -5.83 -1.95 6.60
C PRO A 156 -7.12 -2.30 5.85
N THR A 157 -7.06 -2.54 4.53
CA THR A 157 -8.24 -2.80 3.70
C THR A 157 -8.35 -4.23 3.20
N THR A 158 -7.42 -5.11 3.63
CA THR A 158 -7.43 -6.51 3.21
C THR A 158 -8.70 -7.22 3.66
N GLY A 159 -9.36 -7.90 2.72
CA GLY A 159 -10.60 -8.62 2.99
C GLY A 159 -11.86 -7.76 3.18
N LEU A 160 -11.78 -6.44 2.99
CA LEU A 160 -12.92 -5.55 3.07
C LEU A 160 -13.69 -5.46 1.75
N ASP A 161 -15.00 -5.31 1.86
CA ASP A 161 -15.86 -4.95 0.73
C ASP A 161 -15.56 -3.52 0.25
N PRO A 162 -15.92 -3.16 -1.02
CA PRO A 162 -15.60 -1.85 -1.59
C PRO A 162 -16.15 -0.66 -0.80
N GLN A 163 -17.29 -0.81 -0.11
CA GLN A 163 -17.89 0.27 0.69
C GLN A 163 -17.08 0.48 1.98
N SER A 164 -16.79 -0.60 2.71
CA SER A 164 -15.96 -0.55 3.93
C SER A 164 -14.58 0.01 3.65
N ARG A 165 -13.98 -0.33 2.50
CA ARG A 165 -12.69 0.21 2.07
C ARG A 165 -12.73 1.73 1.89
N ARG A 166 -13.75 2.26 1.21
CA ARG A 166 -13.90 3.72 1.02
C ARG A 166 -14.08 4.46 2.34
N GLN A 167 -14.90 3.93 3.25
CA GLN A 167 -15.09 4.50 4.59
C GLN A 167 -13.76 4.58 5.36
N LEU A 168 -12.93 3.56 5.24
CA LEU A 168 -11.61 3.55 5.86
C LEU A 168 -10.67 4.58 5.22
N TRP A 169 -10.67 4.70 3.90
CA TRP A 169 -9.89 5.72 3.20
C TRP A 169 -10.30 7.14 3.64
N ASP A 170 -11.59 7.42 3.76
CA ASP A 170 -12.08 8.71 4.22
C ASP A 170 -11.64 9.00 5.68
N LEU A 171 -11.56 7.97 6.53
CA LEU A 171 -11.03 8.10 7.88
C LEU A 171 -9.54 8.48 7.90
N VAL A 172 -8.73 7.80 7.09
CA VAL A 172 -7.29 8.10 6.93
C VAL A 172 -7.09 9.53 6.44
N LEU A 173 -7.84 9.95 5.42
CA LEU A 173 -7.75 11.30 4.87
C LEU A 173 -8.19 12.38 5.87
N ARG A 174 -9.21 12.11 6.72
CA ARG A 174 -9.59 13.03 7.81
C ARG A 174 -8.49 13.15 8.86
N PHE A 175 -7.89 12.02 9.27
CA PHE A 175 -6.79 12.03 10.24
C PHE A 175 -5.58 12.82 9.70
N ARG A 176 -5.19 12.61 8.45
CA ARG A 176 -4.19 13.42 7.76
C ARG A 176 -4.57 14.90 7.71
N GLY A 177 -5.81 15.21 7.35
CA GLY A 177 -6.33 16.58 7.27
C GLY A 177 -6.29 17.33 8.60
N ALA A 178 -6.31 16.61 9.73
CA ALA A 178 -6.11 17.14 11.07
C ALA A 178 -4.62 17.30 11.45
N GLY A 179 -3.67 17.01 10.53
CA GLY A 179 -2.22 17.13 10.74
C GLY A 179 -1.54 15.83 11.18
N GLY A 180 -2.27 14.71 11.25
CA GLY A 180 -1.71 13.40 11.60
C GLY A 180 -0.84 12.83 10.47
N THR A 181 0.21 12.10 10.86
CA THR A 181 1.07 11.35 9.94
C THR A 181 0.60 9.92 9.85
N VAL A 182 0.58 9.35 8.66
CA VAL A 182 0.15 7.95 8.45
C VAL A 182 1.25 7.15 7.77
N VAL A 183 1.54 5.98 8.31
CA VAL A 183 2.40 4.97 7.69
C VAL A 183 1.54 3.76 7.40
N LEU A 184 1.39 3.39 6.15
CA LEU A 184 0.60 2.22 5.79
C LEU A 184 1.39 1.24 4.94
N THR A 185 1.12 -0.05 5.15
CA THR A 185 1.53 -1.09 4.21
C THR A 185 0.33 -1.47 3.36
N THR A 186 0.56 -1.76 2.12
CA THR A 186 -0.47 -2.31 1.25
C THR A 186 0.14 -3.06 0.06
N HIS A 187 -0.61 -4.00 -0.46
CA HIS A 187 -0.39 -4.61 -1.76
C HIS A 187 -1.44 -4.14 -2.80
N TYR A 188 -2.38 -3.26 -2.40
CA TYR A 188 -3.38 -2.66 -3.30
C TYR A 188 -2.86 -1.32 -3.84
N MET A 189 -2.55 -1.28 -5.13
CA MET A 189 -2.03 -0.07 -5.78
C MET A 189 -3.03 1.08 -5.80
N GLU A 190 -4.32 0.78 -5.96
CA GLU A 190 -5.39 1.78 -5.90
C GLU A 190 -5.43 2.51 -4.55
N GLU A 191 -5.18 1.78 -3.44
CA GLU A 191 -5.10 2.36 -2.11
C GLU A 191 -3.93 3.34 -2.00
N ALA A 192 -2.76 2.91 -2.47
CA ALA A 192 -1.58 3.76 -2.46
C ALA A 192 -1.73 5.01 -3.33
N GLU A 193 -2.30 4.87 -4.54
CA GLU A 193 -2.55 6.01 -5.45
C GLU A 193 -3.54 7.01 -4.85
N ARG A 194 -4.51 6.53 -4.07
CA ARG A 194 -5.55 7.38 -3.50
C ARG A 194 -5.15 8.06 -2.21
N LEU A 195 -4.40 7.37 -1.35
CA LEU A 195 -4.11 7.83 0.00
C LEU A 195 -2.73 8.45 0.16
N CYS A 196 -1.71 7.89 -0.52
CA CYS A 196 -0.34 8.22 -0.21
C CYS A 196 0.15 9.47 -0.94
N ASP A 197 0.81 10.34 -0.20
CA ASP A 197 1.58 11.45 -0.77
C ASP A 197 2.87 10.95 -1.42
N ARG A 198 3.54 9.98 -0.74
CA ARG A 198 4.71 9.26 -1.24
C ARG A 198 4.61 7.79 -0.90
N VAL A 199 5.27 7.00 -1.72
CA VAL A 199 5.38 5.56 -1.53
C VAL A 199 6.82 5.10 -1.71
N ALA A 200 7.22 4.10 -0.93
CA ALA A 200 8.45 3.33 -1.17
C ALA A 200 8.07 1.92 -1.62
N ILE A 201 8.56 1.54 -2.79
CA ILE A 201 8.40 0.19 -3.33
C ILE A 201 9.55 -0.66 -2.77
N ILE A 202 9.18 -1.69 -1.99
CA ILE A 202 10.13 -2.62 -1.36
C ILE A 202 10.06 -3.96 -2.07
N ASP A 203 11.21 -4.51 -2.42
CA ASP A 203 11.36 -5.87 -2.90
C ASP A 203 12.64 -6.50 -2.33
N HIS A 204 12.55 -7.77 -1.93
CA HIS A 204 13.65 -8.51 -1.32
C HIS A 204 14.40 -7.74 -0.19
N GLY A 205 13.65 -7.03 0.65
CA GLY A 205 14.18 -6.27 1.78
C GLY A 205 14.89 -4.96 1.41
N ARG A 206 14.74 -4.46 0.19
CA ARG A 206 15.34 -3.21 -0.30
C ARG A 206 14.29 -2.27 -0.87
N ILE A 207 14.45 -0.97 -0.64
CA ILE A 207 13.69 0.04 -1.37
C ILE A 207 14.28 0.11 -2.78
N ILE A 208 13.46 -0.22 -3.80
CA ILE A 208 13.86 -0.18 -5.21
C ILE A 208 13.47 1.13 -5.88
N LYS A 209 12.43 1.80 -5.38
CA LYS A 209 12.01 3.12 -5.85
C LYS A 209 11.20 3.83 -4.79
N GLU A 210 11.30 5.16 -4.74
CA GLU A 210 10.53 6.03 -3.86
C GLU A 210 10.10 7.29 -4.60
N GLY A 211 8.92 7.81 -4.31
CA GLY A 211 8.36 9.03 -4.89
C GLY A 211 6.85 9.12 -4.71
N SER A 212 6.24 10.22 -5.15
CA SER A 212 4.79 10.27 -5.22
C SER A 212 4.25 9.29 -6.28
N PRO A 213 3.03 8.75 -6.10
CA PRO A 213 2.41 7.89 -7.11
C PRO A 213 2.48 8.47 -8.52
N ALA A 214 2.15 9.75 -8.65
CA ALA A 214 2.18 10.45 -9.93
C ALA A 214 3.58 10.57 -10.55
N GLU A 215 4.62 10.78 -9.73
CA GLU A 215 6.02 10.83 -10.20
C GLU A 215 6.50 9.46 -10.66
N LEU A 216 6.17 8.41 -9.90
CA LEU A 216 6.55 7.05 -10.23
C LEU A 216 5.91 6.61 -11.55
N ILE A 217 4.60 6.88 -11.74
CA ILE A 217 3.89 6.57 -12.99
C ILE A 217 4.48 7.37 -14.17
N ARG A 218 4.73 8.65 -14.00
CA ARG A 218 5.40 9.47 -15.05
C ARG A 218 6.80 8.95 -15.39
N GLY A 219 7.49 8.38 -14.42
CA GLY A 219 8.83 7.78 -14.59
C GLY A 219 8.87 6.57 -15.53
N LEU A 220 7.70 5.97 -15.87
CA LEU A 220 7.61 4.94 -16.92
C LEU A 220 7.88 5.49 -18.33
N GLY A 221 7.91 6.83 -18.51
CA GLY A 221 8.06 7.45 -19.83
C GLY A 221 6.82 7.35 -20.71
N ALA A 222 5.72 6.82 -20.18
CA ALA A 222 4.44 6.67 -20.87
C ALA A 222 3.27 6.70 -19.86
N GLN A 223 2.15 7.30 -20.27
CA GLN A 223 0.99 7.49 -19.40
C GLN A 223 -0.14 6.51 -19.68
N HIS A 224 -0.02 5.67 -20.70
CA HIS A 224 -1.06 4.75 -21.12
C HIS A 224 -0.53 3.34 -21.31
N VAL A 225 -1.41 2.37 -21.09
CA VAL A 225 -1.19 0.96 -21.37
C VAL A 225 -2.24 0.49 -22.36
N ILE A 226 -1.79 -0.23 -23.39
CA ILE A 226 -2.65 -0.95 -24.34
C ILE A 226 -2.57 -2.42 -24.00
N GLU A 227 -3.65 -3.00 -23.51
CA GLU A 227 -3.76 -4.43 -23.26
C GLU A 227 -4.48 -5.07 -24.44
N PHE A 228 -3.94 -6.16 -24.98
CA PHE A 228 -4.55 -6.91 -26.05
C PHE A 228 -4.32 -8.42 -25.92
N ALA A 229 -5.21 -9.19 -26.51
CA ALA A 229 -5.07 -10.62 -26.64
C ALA A 229 -5.32 -11.02 -28.10
N LEU A 230 -4.62 -12.07 -28.56
CA LEU A 230 -4.78 -12.62 -29.91
C LEU A 230 -5.74 -13.81 -29.91
N GLU A 231 -6.52 -14.00 -30.98
CA GLU A 231 -7.40 -15.14 -31.13
C GLU A 231 -6.61 -16.43 -31.44
N GLY A 232 -6.98 -17.54 -30.76
CA GLY A 232 -6.52 -18.91 -31.06
C GLY A 232 -5.06 -19.18 -30.75
N ALA A 233 -4.55 -20.31 -31.27
CA ALA A 233 -3.15 -20.72 -31.15
C ALA A 233 -2.15 -19.80 -31.91
N ALA A 234 -2.62 -18.67 -32.42
CA ALA A 234 -1.83 -17.58 -32.98
C ALA A 234 -0.96 -16.82 -31.95
N ALA A 235 -0.99 -17.23 -30.66
CA ALA A 235 0.11 -16.94 -29.74
C ALA A 235 1.48 -17.37 -30.28
N GLY A 236 1.50 -18.17 -31.37
CA GLY A 236 2.66 -18.57 -32.18
C GLY A 236 2.82 -17.81 -33.49
N ALA A 237 2.04 -16.75 -33.81
CA ALA A 237 2.15 -16.01 -35.07
C ALA A 237 3.46 -15.19 -35.21
N GLY A 238 4.48 -15.50 -34.39
CA GLY A 238 5.81 -14.88 -34.49
C GLY A 238 5.84 -13.39 -34.09
N LEU A 239 4.86 -12.91 -33.33
CA LEU A 239 4.93 -11.60 -32.71
C LEU A 239 5.87 -11.68 -31.50
N GLY A 240 7.07 -11.15 -31.68
CA GLY A 240 8.06 -11.03 -30.60
C GLY A 240 7.96 -9.69 -29.90
N GLU A 241 8.51 -9.61 -28.70
CA GLU A 241 8.59 -8.35 -27.92
C GLU A 241 9.34 -7.26 -28.73
N SER A 242 10.35 -7.65 -29.54
CA SER A 242 11.08 -6.75 -30.41
C SER A 242 10.22 -6.11 -31.51
N ASP A 243 9.23 -6.85 -32.05
CA ASP A 243 8.30 -6.32 -33.05
C ASP A 243 7.38 -5.27 -32.42
N LEU A 244 6.95 -5.50 -31.19
CA LEU A 244 6.07 -4.61 -30.44
C LEU A 244 6.81 -3.35 -29.98
N LEU A 245 8.06 -3.47 -29.54
CA LEU A 245 8.91 -2.33 -29.17
C LEU A 245 9.29 -1.44 -30.37
N ALA A 246 9.26 -1.99 -31.60
CA ALA A 246 9.51 -1.23 -32.81
C ALA A 246 8.32 -0.34 -33.23
N LEU A 247 7.15 -0.50 -32.61
CA LEU A 247 5.97 0.29 -32.92
C LEU A 247 6.14 1.75 -32.47
N PRO A 248 5.56 2.72 -33.20
CA PRO A 248 5.64 4.13 -32.83
C PRO A 248 4.99 4.41 -31.47
N ALA A 249 5.64 5.25 -30.67
CA ALA A 249 5.20 5.68 -29.33
C ALA A 249 5.08 4.54 -28.29
N VAL A 250 5.61 3.35 -28.55
CA VAL A 250 5.77 2.26 -27.58
C VAL A 250 7.09 2.43 -26.83
N THR A 251 7.02 2.41 -25.49
CA THR A 251 8.19 2.53 -24.60
C THR A 251 8.48 1.23 -23.86
N GLY A 252 7.52 0.32 -23.78
CA GLY A 252 7.64 -0.99 -23.17
C GLY A 252 6.64 -1.97 -23.77
N ALA A 253 7.03 -3.23 -23.89
CA ALA A 253 6.16 -4.31 -24.34
C ALA A 253 6.34 -5.52 -23.43
N ARG A 254 5.27 -6.25 -23.18
CA ARG A 254 5.28 -7.49 -22.39
C ARG A 254 4.34 -8.51 -23.01
N LEU A 255 4.85 -9.71 -23.15
CA LEU A 255 4.09 -10.89 -23.58
C LEU A 255 3.88 -11.79 -22.35
N ALA A 256 2.64 -12.06 -21.96
CA ALA A 256 2.32 -13.07 -20.96
C ALA A 256 2.15 -14.44 -21.61
N GLY A 257 2.46 -15.50 -20.86
CA GLY A 257 2.44 -16.89 -21.40
C GLY A 257 1.05 -17.40 -21.79
N ASP A 258 -0.01 -16.70 -21.42
CA ASP A 258 -1.43 -17.00 -21.77
C ASP A 258 -1.91 -16.28 -23.06
N GLY A 259 -1.01 -15.60 -23.77
CA GLY A 259 -1.33 -14.83 -24.97
C GLY A 259 -1.84 -13.41 -24.70
N ALA A 260 -1.92 -12.97 -23.44
CA ALA A 260 -2.18 -11.59 -23.09
C ALA A 260 -0.92 -10.75 -23.32
N CYS A 261 -1.08 -9.57 -23.89
CA CYS A 261 0.00 -8.64 -24.21
C CYS A 261 -0.32 -7.27 -23.62
N ALA A 262 0.72 -6.57 -23.16
CA ALA A 262 0.60 -5.20 -22.68
C ALA A 262 1.70 -4.33 -23.29
N LEU A 263 1.30 -3.17 -23.83
CA LEU A 263 2.22 -2.14 -24.34
C LEU A 263 2.12 -0.91 -23.46
N THR A 264 3.25 -0.42 -23.01
CA THR A 264 3.35 0.90 -22.38
C THR A 264 3.59 1.94 -23.48
N VAL A 265 2.69 2.94 -23.59
CA VAL A 265 2.69 3.86 -24.72
C VAL A 265 2.61 5.33 -24.30
N SER A 266 3.37 6.18 -24.98
CA SER A 266 3.31 7.64 -24.75
C SER A 266 2.14 8.30 -25.48
N GLU A 267 1.79 7.81 -26.68
CA GLU A 267 0.73 8.34 -27.53
C GLU A 267 -0.15 7.21 -28.09
N PRO A 268 -1.27 6.85 -27.43
CA PRO A 268 -2.16 5.77 -27.89
C PRO A 268 -2.67 5.96 -29.32
N ALA A 269 -2.93 7.20 -29.73
CA ALA A 269 -3.43 7.52 -31.08
C ALA A 269 -2.45 7.13 -32.19
N ARG A 270 -1.15 7.03 -31.89
CA ARG A 270 -0.12 6.57 -32.84
C ARG A 270 0.16 5.08 -32.71
N ALA A 271 0.17 4.56 -31.50
CA ALA A 271 0.49 3.16 -31.24
C ALA A 271 -0.62 2.20 -31.66
N LEU A 272 -1.89 2.53 -31.42
CA LEU A 272 -3.05 1.67 -31.72
C LEU A 272 -3.17 1.31 -33.22
N PRO A 273 -3.17 2.27 -34.17
CA PRO A 273 -3.25 1.94 -35.58
C PRO A 273 -2.08 1.08 -36.07
N ALA A 274 -0.87 1.35 -35.53
CA ALA A 274 0.31 0.59 -35.88
C ALA A 274 0.26 -0.86 -35.33
N LEU A 275 -0.26 -1.05 -34.13
CA LEU A 275 -0.49 -2.38 -33.55
C LEU A 275 -1.49 -3.19 -34.38
N ILE A 276 -2.63 -2.57 -34.75
CA ILE A 276 -3.67 -3.21 -35.57
C ILE A 276 -3.09 -3.61 -36.93
N ALA A 277 -2.31 -2.72 -37.56
CA ALA A 277 -1.68 -3.00 -38.85
C ALA A 277 -0.65 -4.14 -38.74
N LEU A 278 0.16 -4.17 -37.68
CA LEU A 278 1.10 -5.24 -37.41
C LEU A 278 0.41 -6.60 -37.25
N CYS A 279 -0.64 -6.66 -36.40
CA CYS A 279 -1.42 -7.90 -36.20
C CYS A 279 -2.06 -8.36 -37.53
N SER A 280 -2.71 -7.47 -38.27
CA SER A 280 -3.32 -7.79 -39.54
C SER A 280 -2.29 -8.30 -40.58
N GLY A 281 -1.12 -7.67 -40.66
CA GLY A 281 -0.02 -8.07 -41.56
C GLY A 281 0.57 -9.44 -41.23
N ARG A 282 0.43 -9.90 -39.98
CA ARG A 282 0.85 -11.23 -39.50
C ARG A 282 -0.29 -12.26 -39.52
N GLY A 283 -1.49 -11.88 -39.98
CA GLY A 283 -2.68 -12.76 -39.95
C GLY A 283 -3.18 -13.08 -38.56
N ALA A 284 -2.83 -12.27 -37.56
CA ALA A 284 -3.26 -12.42 -36.18
C ALA A 284 -4.53 -11.59 -35.94
N ALA A 285 -5.60 -12.22 -35.51
CA ALA A 285 -6.85 -11.53 -35.12
C ALA A 285 -6.76 -11.11 -33.64
N LEU A 286 -7.24 -9.89 -33.33
CA LEU A 286 -7.32 -9.38 -31.96
C LEU A 286 -8.64 -9.88 -31.32
N ALA A 287 -8.56 -10.67 -30.25
CA ALA A 287 -9.71 -11.08 -29.46
C ALA A 287 -10.15 -10.01 -28.45
N ARG A 288 -9.19 -9.26 -27.92
CA ARG A 288 -9.41 -8.19 -26.95
C ARG A 288 -8.45 -7.04 -27.22
N LEU A 289 -8.91 -5.81 -27.05
CA LEU A 289 -8.10 -4.61 -27.14
C LEU A 289 -8.67 -3.55 -26.20
N GLU A 290 -7.91 -3.16 -25.20
CA GLU A 290 -8.29 -2.15 -24.21
C GLU A 290 -7.17 -1.13 -24.03
N THR A 291 -7.55 0.10 -23.68
CA THR A 291 -6.60 1.15 -23.31
C THR A 291 -6.97 1.70 -21.96
N ARG A 292 -5.97 1.87 -21.10
CA ARG A 292 -6.13 2.47 -19.78
C ARG A 292 -4.95 3.38 -19.43
N HIS A 293 -5.11 4.19 -18.41
CA HIS A 293 -3.96 4.90 -17.84
C HIS A 293 -3.03 3.92 -17.14
N ALA A 294 -1.73 4.24 -17.17
CA ALA A 294 -0.74 3.53 -16.40
C ALA A 294 -0.97 3.75 -14.90
N THR A 295 -0.70 2.74 -14.11
CA THR A 295 -0.89 2.69 -12.65
C THR A 295 0.41 2.36 -11.92
N LEU A 296 0.40 2.43 -10.60
CA LEU A 296 1.53 1.94 -9.78
C LEU A 296 1.80 0.44 -9.99
N GLU A 297 0.80 -0.35 -10.39
CA GLU A 297 1.00 -1.76 -10.72
C GLU A 297 1.93 -1.91 -11.93
N ASP A 298 1.77 -1.06 -12.95
CA ASP A 298 2.66 -1.05 -14.12
C ASP A 298 4.09 -0.63 -13.74
N VAL A 299 4.22 0.32 -12.81
CA VAL A 299 5.53 0.70 -12.24
C VAL A 299 6.17 -0.51 -11.56
N PHE A 300 5.44 -1.18 -10.68
CA PHE A 300 5.93 -2.34 -9.95
C PHE A 300 6.37 -3.46 -10.90
N VAL A 301 5.53 -3.80 -11.86
CA VAL A 301 5.82 -4.83 -12.86
C VAL A 301 7.05 -4.47 -13.70
N THR A 302 7.19 -3.20 -14.08
CA THR A 302 8.36 -2.73 -14.84
C THR A 302 9.66 -2.84 -14.04
N LEU A 303 9.60 -2.55 -12.73
CA LEU A 303 10.78 -2.61 -11.86
C LEU A 303 11.17 -4.03 -11.44
N THR A 304 10.21 -4.95 -11.30
CA THR A 304 10.44 -6.28 -10.72
C THR A 304 10.27 -7.43 -11.69
N GLY A 305 9.64 -7.19 -12.86
CA GLY A 305 9.33 -8.22 -13.85
C GLY A 305 8.17 -9.16 -13.48
N ARG A 306 7.46 -8.92 -12.35
CA ARG A 306 6.37 -9.77 -11.85
C ARG A 306 5.21 -8.96 -11.29
N HIS A 307 4.01 -9.53 -11.24
CA HIS A 307 2.86 -8.92 -10.57
C HIS A 307 2.97 -9.07 -9.04
N LEU A 308 2.36 -8.12 -8.31
CA LEU A 308 2.33 -8.16 -6.83
C LEU A 308 1.58 -9.38 -6.27
N ARG A 309 0.65 -9.94 -7.04
CA ARG A 309 -0.20 -11.08 -6.62
C ARG A 309 0.42 -12.44 -6.92
N ASP A 310 1.58 -12.49 -7.54
CA ASP A 310 2.28 -13.71 -7.92
C ASP A 310 3.28 -14.18 -6.84
N GLY A 311 3.23 -13.58 -5.63
CA GLY A 311 4.13 -13.86 -4.52
C GLY A 311 3.48 -14.58 -3.34
#